data_c91d0bd0942853d42ac6587d8d7b61c7
#
_entry.id   c91d0bd0942853d42ac6587d8d7b61c7
#
_cell.length_a   1.000
_cell.length_b   1.000
_cell.length_c   1.000
_cell.angle_alpha   90.00
_cell.angle_beta   90.00
_cell.angle_gamma   90.00
#
_symmetry.space_group_name_H-M   'P 1'
#
loop_
_entity.id
_entity.type
_entity.pdbx_description
1 polymer ?
#
loop_
_entity_poly.entity_id
_entity_poly.type
_entity_poly.pdbx_seq_one_letter_code
_entity_poly.pdbx_strand_id
1 'polypeptide(L)'
;MKKRISRIICTLLCCAPIAISAQTSEKITSPVNLYKEGKELFQEKNYAAAIPALKAFVKQKPTASLLQDAEYMLVSSAYELKDKNRIELLRKYLDCYPDTPYANRIYSLLASCYFYEGKYDEALALFNSTRLDLLGNEERDDRTYQLATCYMKTDNLKEAAIWFETLRASSPKYAKDCSYYLAYIRYTQKRYDEALKDFLPLQDDPKYKALVPYYIAEIYAIKKNYDKAQIVAQNYLSAYPNNEHAAEMYRILGDAYYHFGQYHQAVEAFTGYLDRDHSAPRRDALYMLGLSYYQTKVYSKAAEMLGQVTTTNDALTQNAYLHMGLSYLQLAEKNKARMAFEQAAASSANLQIKEQAAYNYALCLHETSYSAFGESVTAFEKFLNEFPTSPYAEKVSNYLVEVYMNTRSYEAALKSIERIAKPSAQIMEAKQKILFQLGTQSFANANFEQALQYLNQSI
;
A
#
# COMPACT_ATOMS: atom_id res chain seq x y z
N MET A 1 -21.75 -53.32 66.37
CA MET A 1 -22.77 -54.18 67.02
C MET A 1 -23.72 -54.72 65.96
N LYS A 2 -23.87 -56.06 65.98
CA LYS A 2 -24.96 -56.93 65.47
C LYS A 2 -25.37 -56.77 64.02
N LYS A 3 -24.95 -57.69 63.12
CA LYS A 3 -25.41 -59.11 62.88
C LYS A 3 -26.89 -59.21 62.53
N ARG A 4 -27.19 -59.65 61.23
CA ARG A 4 -27.77 -60.97 60.89
C ARG A 4 -28.26 -60.89 59.42
N ILE A 5 -27.73 -61.63 58.45
CA ILE A 5 -27.94 -63.03 58.04
C ILE A 5 -29.43 -63.38 57.87
N SER A 6 -29.79 -63.69 56.63
CA SER A 6 -30.51 -64.89 56.23
C SER A 6 -31.17 -64.65 54.84
N ARG A 7 -31.09 -65.37 53.93
CA ARG A 7 -31.14 -66.79 53.42
C ARG A 7 -31.66 -66.78 51.98
N ILE A 8 -30.89 -67.28 51.15
CA ILE A 8 -31.10 -68.11 49.96
C ILE A 8 -32.52 -68.65 49.76
N ILE A 9 -33.16 -68.40 48.59
CA ILE A 9 -34.06 -69.38 47.94
C ILE A 9 -33.63 -69.43 46.46
N CYS A 10 -33.03 -70.54 46.08
CA CYS A 10 -32.92 -71.05 44.70
C CYS A 10 -34.29 -71.47 44.22
N THR A 11 -34.70 -70.96 43.10
CA THR A 11 -35.71 -71.61 42.28
C THR A 11 -35.18 -71.67 40.84
N LEU A 12 -34.81 -72.89 40.48
CA LEU A 12 -34.64 -73.29 39.07
C LEU A 12 -35.93 -73.01 38.35
N LEU A 13 -35.87 -72.26 37.24
CA LEU A 13 -36.86 -72.29 36.20
C LEU A 13 -36.14 -72.40 34.82
N CYS A 14 -36.40 -73.53 34.25
CA CYS A 14 -36.22 -73.98 32.90
C CYS A 14 -35.71 -73.05 31.83
N CYS A 15 -34.60 -73.37 31.23
CA CYS A 15 -34.19 -73.00 29.91
C CYS A 15 -35.23 -73.44 28.87
N ALA A 16 -35.99 -72.49 28.39
CA ALA A 16 -36.56 -72.62 27.04
C ALA A 16 -35.71 -71.80 26.10
N PRO A 17 -35.18 -72.29 24.99
CA PRO A 17 -34.53 -71.53 23.97
C PRO A 17 -35.62 -70.67 23.29
N ILE A 18 -35.68 -69.35 23.63
CA ILE A 18 -36.39 -68.41 22.76
C ILE A 18 -35.59 -68.37 21.46
N ALA A 19 -36.07 -69.10 20.49
CA ALA A 19 -35.69 -68.84 19.12
C ALA A 19 -36.14 -67.41 18.80
N ILE A 20 -35.26 -66.49 18.98
CA ILE A 20 -35.39 -65.12 18.39
C ILE A 20 -35.32 -65.37 16.89
N SER A 21 -36.47 -65.41 16.30
CA SER A 21 -36.64 -65.68 14.89
C SER A 21 -35.83 -64.69 14.05
N ALA A 22 -35.09 -65.16 13.09
CA ALA A 22 -34.34 -64.47 12.06
C ALA A 22 -35.20 -63.55 11.16
N GLN A 23 -36.45 -63.29 11.50
CA GLN A 23 -37.38 -62.42 10.76
C GLN A 23 -37.11 -60.91 10.94
N THR A 24 -36.30 -60.48 11.89
CA THR A 24 -35.90 -59.08 12.04
C THR A 24 -34.77 -58.67 11.08
N SER A 25 -33.96 -59.60 10.63
CA SER A 25 -32.83 -59.35 9.71
C SER A 25 -33.25 -59.05 8.26
N GLU A 26 -34.27 -59.75 7.75
CA GLU A 26 -34.76 -59.54 6.36
C GLU A 26 -35.48 -58.22 6.16
N LYS A 27 -36.19 -57.70 7.20
CA LYS A 27 -36.86 -56.40 7.13
C LYS A 27 -35.87 -55.24 7.10
N ILE A 28 -34.74 -55.37 7.78
CA ILE A 28 -33.72 -54.33 7.86
C ILE A 28 -32.90 -54.25 6.57
N THR A 29 -32.68 -55.36 5.89
CA THR A 29 -31.85 -55.48 4.66
C THR A 29 -32.64 -55.38 3.36
N SER A 30 -33.96 -55.12 3.42
CA SER A 30 -34.73 -54.98 2.18
C SER A 30 -34.30 -53.68 1.44
N PRO A 31 -34.23 -53.69 0.08
CA PRO A 31 -33.82 -52.54 -0.72
C PRO A 31 -34.60 -51.27 -0.37
N VAL A 32 -35.90 -51.38 -0.16
CA VAL A 32 -36.79 -50.26 0.16
C VAL A 32 -36.44 -49.63 1.52
N ASN A 33 -36.12 -50.45 2.53
CA ASN A 33 -35.79 -49.96 3.85
C ASN A 33 -34.41 -49.35 3.88
N LEU A 34 -33.40 -49.90 3.18
CA LEU A 34 -32.08 -49.31 3.06
C LEU A 34 -32.11 -47.95 2.36
N TYR A 35 -32.91 -47.81 1.30
CA TYR A 35 -33.10 -46.52 0.63
C TYR A 35 -33.79 -45.49 1.55
N LYS A 36 -34.88 -45.90 2.23
CA LYS A 36 -35.62 -45.06 3.13
C LYS A 36 -34.75 -44.55 4.29
N GLU A 37 -34.04 -45.47 4.93
CA GLU A 37 -33.09 -45.17 6.02
C GLU A 37 -31.99 -44.21 5.54
N GLY A 38 -31.35 -44.53 4.41
CA GLY A 38 -30.30 -43.65 3.83
C GLY A 38 -30.81 -42.24 3.49
N LYS A 39 -32.03 -42.15 2.95
CA LYS A 39 -32.67 -40.91 2.61
C LYS A 39 -33.05 -40.07 3.84
N GLU A 40 -33.62 -40.70 4.88
CA GLU A 40 -33.96 -40.04 6.15
C GLU A 40 -32.68 -39.47 6.81
N LEU A 41 -31.65 -40.29 6.94
CA LEU A 41 -30.36 -39.85 7.50
C LEU A 41 -29.71 -38.72 6.70
N PHE A 42 -29.80 -38.76 5.36
CA PHE A 42 -29.32 -37.70 4.50
C PHE A 42 -30.12 -36.38 4.71
N GLN A 43 -31.44 -36.46 4.84
CA GLN A 43 -32.31 -35.31 5.10
C GLN A 43 -32.04 -34.67 6.49
N GLU A 44 -31.69 -35.53 7.47
CA GLU A 44 -31.27 -35.09 8.80
C GLU A 44 -29.84 -34.55 8.83
N LYS A 45 -29.17 -34.44 7.68
CA LYS A 45 -27.77 -34.03 7.54
C LYS A 45 -26.77 -34.99 8.24
N ASN A 46 -27.21 -36.22 8.57
CA ASN A 46 -26.34 -37.24 9.14
C ASN A 46 -25.64 -38.03 8.03
N TYR A 47 -24.80 -37.34 7.27
CA TYR A 47 -24.18 -37.85 6.06
C TYR A 47 -23.30 -39.07 6.28
N ALA A 48 -22.57 -39.12 7.40
CA ALA A 48 -21.70 -40.26 7.73
C ALA A 48 -22.51 -41.55 7.94
N ALA A 49 -23.67 -41.48 8.57
CA ALA A 49 -24.55 -42.60 8.80
C ALA A 49 -25.36 -42.99 7.55
N ALA A 50 -25.69 -42.01 6.66
CA ALA A 50 -26.41 -42.28 5.42
C ALA A 50 -25.62 -43.12 4.40
N ILE A 51 -24.29 -42.93 4.33
CA ILE A 51 -23.42 -43.58 3.33
C ILE A 51 -23.50 -45.11 3.35
N PRO A 52 -23.38 -45.84 4.49
CA PRO A 52 -23.47 -47.30 4.53
C PRO A 52 -24.79 -47.84 3.99
N ALA A 53 -25.92 -47.25 4.41
CA ALA A 53 -27.25 -47.66 3.97
C ALA A 53 -27.44 -47.44 2.45
N LEU A 54 -27.05 -46.26 1.93
CA LEU A 54 -27.12 -45.94 0.52
C LEU A 54 -26.19 -46.84 -0.33
N LYS A 55 -24.97 -47.10 0.13
CA LYS A 55 -24.04 -48.05 -0.56
C LYS A 55 -24.59 -49.47 -0.59
N ALA A 56 -25.19 -49.95 0.49
CA ALA A 56 -25.83 -51.25 0.54
C ALA A 56 -27.02 -51.33 -0.43
N PHE A 57 -27.81 -50.27 -0.53
CA PHE A 57 -28.91 -50.15 -1.49
C PHE A 57 -28.43 -50.21 -2.95
N VAL A 58 -27.42 -49.41 -3.32
CA VAL A 58 -26.87 -49.35 -4.69
C VAL A 58 -26.33 -50.70 -5.13
N LYS A 59 -25.71 -51.47 -4.22
CA LYS A 59 -25.21 -52.83 -4.52
C LYS A 59 -26.31 -53.83 -4.95
N GLN A 60 -27.55 -53.59 -4.57
CA GLN A 60 -28.68 -54.46 -4.91
C GLN A 60 -29.24 -54.17 -6.30
N LYS A 61 -28.61 -53.27 -7.10
CA LYS A 61 -29.01 -52.90 -8.49
C LYS A 61 -30.48 -52.49 -8.57
N PRO A 62 -30.91 -51.45 -7.83
CA PRO A 62 -32.31 -50.98 -7.85
C PRO A 62 -32.72 -50.44 -9.23
N THR A 63 -33.97 -49.96 -9.33
CA THR A 63 -34.46 -49.28 -10.54
C THR A 63 -33.63 -48.03 -10.83
N ALA A 64 -33.50 -47.69 -12.12
CA ALA A 64 -32.62 -46.59 -12.56
C ALA A 64 -32.91 -45.25 -11.85
N SER A 65 -34.19 -44.94 -11.62
CA SER A 65 -34.56 -43.68 -10.92
C SER A 65 -34.12 -43.64 -9.47
N LEU A 66 -34.33 -44.70 -8.71
CA LEU A 66 -33.88 -44.78 -7.30
C LEU A 66 -32.37 -44.91 -7.17
N LEU A 67 -31.71 -45.53 -8.18
CA LEU A 67 -30.25 -45.59 -8.25
C LEU A 67 -29.66 -44.22 -8.39
N GLN A 68 -30.14 -43.42 -9.35
CA GLN A 68 -29.73 -42.03 -9.56
C GLN A 68 -29.90 -41.18 -8.31
N ASP A 69 -31.03 -41.31 -7.62
CA ASP A 69 -31.34 -40.58 -6.38
C ASP A 69 -30.37 -40.95 -5.24
N ALA A 70 -30.12 -42.26 -5.07
CA ALA A 70 -29.18 -42.74 -4.06
C ALA A 70 -27.73 -42.32 -4.35
N GLU A 71 -27.28 -42.36 -5.61
CA GLU A 71 -25.96 -41.91 -6.00
C GLU A 71 -25.79 -40.40 -5.85
N TYR A 72 -26.85 -39.62 -6.15
CA TYR A 72 -26.87 -38.17 -5.83
C TYR A 72 -26.64 -37.91 -4.34
N MET A 73 -27.37 -38.65 -3.46
CA MET A 73 -27.18 -38.50 -2.01
C MET A 73 -25.77 -38.93 -1.55
N LEU A 74 -25.19 -39.96 -2.18
CA LEU A 74 -23.81 -40.38 -1.90
C LEU A 74 -22.78 -39.31 -2.25
N VAL A 75 -22.82 -38.73 -3.46
CA VAL A 75 -21.84 -37.73 -3.89
C VAL A 75 -22.04 -36.42 -3.13
N SER A 76 -23.29 -36.06 -2.79
CA SER A 76 -23.59 -34.94 -1.95
C SER A 76 -23.05 -35.14 -0.52
N SER A 77 -23.22 -36.34 0.04
CA SER A 77 -22.63 -36.68 1.35
C SER A 77 -21.11 -36.62 1.35
N ALA A 78 -20.46 -37.06 0.26
CA ALA A 78 -19.01 -36.96 0.10
C ALA A 78 -18.53 -35.51 0.06
N TYR A 79 -19.29 -34.62 -0.56
CA TYR A 79 -19.01 -33.18 -0.53
C TYR A 79 -19.10 -32.63 0.89
N GLU A 80 -20.17 -32.89 1.62
CA GLU A 80 -20.42 -32.37 2.96
C GLU A 80 -19.38 -32.89 3.98
N LEU A 81 -18.93 -34.10 3.84
CA LEU A 81 -17.88 -34.74 4.65
C LEU A 81 -16.45 -34.35 4.20
N LYS A 82 -16.31 -33.51 3.19
CA LYS A 82 -15.03 -33.06 2.62
C LYS A 82 -14.15 -34.22 2.16
N ASP A 83 -14.78 -35.27 1.56
CA ASP A 83 -14.04 -36.42 1.00
C ASP A 83 -12.99 -35.91 -0.01
N LYS A 84 -11.80 -36.48 0.03
CA LYS A 84 -10.70 -36.12 -0.88
C LYS A 84 -11.02 -36.31 -2.35
N ASN A 85 -11.89 -37.29 -2.67
CA ASN A 85 -12.30 -37.63 -4.05
C ASN A 85 -13.61 -36.93 -4.47
N ARG A 86 -14.13 -35.99 -3.66
CA ARG A 86 -15.45 -35.36 -3.90
C ARG A 86 -15.62 -34.75 -5.28
N ILE A 87 -14.57 -34.12 -5.84
CA ILE A 87 -14.62 -33.53 -7.18
C ILE A 87 -14.80 -34.62 -8.25
N GLU A 88 -14.03 -35.70 -8.17
CA GLU A 88 -14.10 -36.82 -9.09
C GLU A 88 -15.49 -37.49 -9.01
N LEU A 89 -15.98 -37.69 -7.80
CA LEU A 89 -17.30 -38.29 -7.57
C LEU A 89 -18.44 -37.44 -8.16
N LEU A 90 -18.39 -36.10 -7.97
CA LEU A 90 -19.37 -35.17 -8.52
C LEU A 90 -19.32 -35.16 -10.07
N ARG A 91 -18.12 -35.15 -10.66
CA ARG A 91 -17.96 -35.19 -12.12
C ARG A 91 -18.49 -36.48 -12.68
N LYS A 92 -18.08 -37.62 -12.10
CA LYS A 92 -18.54 -38.94 -12.53
C LYS A 92 -20.06 -39.09 -12.48
N TYR A 93 -20.70 -38.48 -11.46
CA TYR A 93 -22.15 -38.45 -11.38
C TYR A 93 -22.80 -37.74 -12.58
N LEU A 94 -22.27 -36.56 -12.96
CA LEU A 94 -22.75 -35.82 -14.14
C LEU A 94 -22.53 -36.61 -15.46
N ASP A 95 -21.39 -37.28 -15.57
CA ASP A 95 -21.08 -38.11 -16.74
C ASP A 95 -22.04 -39.31 -16.87
N CYS A 96 -22.41 -39.93 -15.72
CA CYS A 96 -23.37 -41.05 -15.70
C CYS A 96 -24.81 -40.58 -15.89
N TYR A 97 -25.16 -39.35 -15.48
CA TYR A 97 -26.52 -38.83 -15.49
C TYR A 97 -26.59 -37.43 -16.09
N PRO A 98 -26.39 -37.26 -17.41
CA PRO A 98 -26.35 -35.93 -18.05
C PRO A 98 -27.64 -35.13 -17.87
N ASP A 99 -28.79 -35.80 -17.88
CA ASP A 99 -30.14 -35.19 -17.77
C ASP A 99 -30.69 -35.26 -16.34
N THR A 100 -29.82 -35.30 -15.34
CA THR A 100 -30.25 -35.39 -13.94
C THR A 100 -31.02 -34.17 -13.45
N PRO A 101 -32.13 -34.33 -12.70
CA PRO A 101 -32.80 -33.20 -12.07
C PRO A 101 -31.92 -32.48 -10.99
N TYR A 102 -30.83 -33.14 -10.57
CA TYR A 102 -29.90 -32.61 -9.58
C TYR A 102 -28.74 -31.84 -10.20
N ALA A 103 -28.66 -31.68 -11.53
CA ALA A 103 -27.55 -31.04 -12.22
C ALA A 103 -27.20 -29.69 -11.65
N ASN A 104 -28.21 -28.81 -11.44
CA ASN A 104 -28.02 -27.46 -10.88
C ASN A 104 -27.29 -27.47 -9.53
N ARG A 105 -27.69 -28.38 -8.64
CA ARG A 105 -27.08 -28.49 -7.32
C ARG A 105 -25.68 -29.13 -7.40
N ILE A 106 -25.48 -30.15 -8.24
CA ILE A 106 -24.17 -30.76 -8.44
C ILE A 106 -23.18 -29.73 -9.02
N TYR A 107 -23.59 -28.88 -9.99
CA TYR A 107 -22.75 -27.79 -10.49
C TYR A 107 -22.40 -26.82 -9.38
N SER A 108 -23.34 -26.45 -8.49
CA SER A 108 -23.09 -25.57 -7.37
C SER A 108 -22.09 -26.17 -6.36
N LEU A 109 -22.17 -27.45 -6.07
CA LEU A 109 -21.23 -28.16 -5.20
C LEU A 109 -19.82 -28.24 -5.83
N LEU A 110 -19.75 -28.54 -7.12
CA LEU A 110 -18.49 -28.63 -7.85
C LEU A 110 -17.81 -27.26 -7.93
N ALA A 111 -18.58 -26.19 -8.22
CA ALA A 111 -18.08 -24.81 -8.20
C ALA A 111 -17.50 -24.45 -6.82
N SER A 112 -18.21 -24.82 -5.76
CA SER A 112 -17.73 -24.62 -4.40
C SER A 112 -16.44 -25.39 -4.09
N CYS A 113 -16.28 -26.60 -4.62
CA CYS A 113 -15.02 -27.33 -4.50
C CYS A 113 -13.86 -26.60 -5.13
N TYR A 114 -14.02 -26.09 -6.36
CA TYR A 114 -12.99 -25.30 -7.05
C TYR A 114 -12.69 -24.00 -6.34
N PHE A 115 -13.71 -23.32 -5.80
CA PHE A 115 -13.52 -22.15 -4.95
C PHE A 115 -12.56 -22.42 -3.78
N TYR A 116 -12.78 -23.53 -3.03
CA TYR A 116 -11.91 -23.88 -1.91
C TYR A 116 -10.52 -24.37 -2.33
N GLU A 117 -10.34 -24.80 -3.57
CA GLU A 117 -9.03 -25.11 -4.16
C GLU A 117 -8.31 -23.87 -4.72
N GLY A 118 -8.95 -22.69 -4.66
CA GLY A 118 -8.40 -21.45 -5.23
C GLY A 118 -8.46 -21.37 -6.76
N LYS A 119 -9.18 -22.30 -7.41
CA LYS A 119 -9.41 -22.36 -8.86
C LYS A 119 -10.61 -21.49 -9.21
N TYR A 120 -10.41 -20.18 -9.17
CA TYR A 120 -11.52 -19.22 -9.25
C TYR A 120 -12.15 -19.14 -10.63
N ASP A 121 -11.39 -19.31 -11.71
CA ASP A 121 -11.91 -19.28 -13.08
C ASP A 121 -12.80 -20.49 -13.36
N GLU A 122 -12.38 -21.70 -12.93
CA GLU A 122 -13.18 -22.91 -13.07
C GLU A 122 -14.45 -22.84 -12.19
N ALA A 123 -14.33 -22.26 -10.99
CA ALA A 123 -15.48 -22.03 -10.14
C ALA A 123 -16.49 -21.08 -10.79
N LEU A 124 -16.02 -19.96 -11.39
CA LEU A 124 -16.87 -19.00 -12.09
C LEU A 124 -17.62 -19.63 -13.28
N ALA A 125 -16.95 -20.45 -14.07
CA ALA A 125 -17.59 -21.11 -15.20
C ALA A 125 -18.79 -21.95 -14.76
N LEU A 126 -18.66 -22.64 -13.63
CA LEU A 126 -19.74 -23.47 -13.07
C LEU A 126 -20.81 -22.62 -12.35
N PHE A 127 -20.42 -21.59 -11.60
CA PHE A 127 -21.41 -20.69 -10.97
C PHE A 127 -22.26 -19.97 -12.01
N ASN A 128 -21.68 -19.54 -13.12
CA ASN A 128 -22.43 -18.90 -14.22
C ASN A 128 -23.41 -19.84 -14.91
N SER A 129 -23.19 -21.17 -14.81
CA SER A 129 -24.10 -22.19 -15.28
C SER A 129 -25.11 -22.62 -14.23
N THR A 130 -25.00 -22.13 -13.00
CA THR A 130 -25.85 -22.51 -11.87
C THR A 130 -26.98 -21.48 -11.68
N ARG A 131 -28.23 -21.97 -11.57
CA ARG A 131 -29.41 -21.18 -11.18
C ARG A 131 -29.41 -21.06 -9.66
N LEU A 132 -28.80 -19.97 -9.12
CA LEU A 132 -28.71 -19.73 -7.68
C LEU A 132 -30.10 -19.53 -7.03
N ASP A 133 -31.05 -19.01 -7.79
CA ASP A 133 -32.44 -18.80 -7.36
C ASP A 133 -33.20 -20.11 -7.06
N LEU A 134 -32.74 -21.25 -7.59
CA LEU A 134 -33.29 -22.57 -7.33
C LEU A 134 -32.67 -23.27 -6.11
N LEU A 135 -31.66 -22.69 -5.50
CA LEU A 135 -31.06 -23.22 -4.26
C LEU A 135 -31.82 -22.76 -3.03
N GLY A 136 -31.75 -23.53 -1.95
CA GLY A 136 -32.28 -23.11 -0.65
C GLY A 136 -31.59 -21.82 -0.15
N ASN A 137 -32.28 -21.02 0.64
CA ASN A 137 -31.80 -19.69 1.03
C ASN A 137 -30.37 -19.68 1.60
N GLU A 138 -30.07 -20.57 2.54
CA GLU A 138 -28.74 -20.64 3.15
C GLU A 138 -27.68 -21.04 2.13
N GLU A 139 -27.94 -22.07 1.32
CA GLU A 139 -27.02 -22.52 0.27
C GLU A 139 -26.83 -21.45 -0.81
N ARG A 140 -27.89 -20.76 -1.21
CA ARG A 140 -27.85 -19.66 -2.16
C ARG A 140 -26.93 -18.54 -1.65
N ASP A 141 -27.08 -18.11 -0.40
CA ASP A 141 -26.27 -17.06 0.18
C ASP A 141 -24.78 -17.44 0.22
N ASP A 142 -24.49 -18.69 0.63
CA ASP A 142 -23.11 -19.23 0.62
C ASP A 142 -22.49 -19.25 -0.78
N ARG A 143 -23.27 -19.68 -1.80
CA ARG A 143 -22.81 -19.69 -3.20
C ARG A 143 -22.67 -18.30 -3.79
N THR A 144 -23.58 -17.39 -3.45
CA THR A 144 -23.50 -15.99 -3.86
C THR A 144 -22.23 -15.33 -3.31
N TYR A 145 -21.89 -15.61 -2.05
CA TYR A 145 -20.66 -15.11 -1.43
C TYR A 145 -19.40 -15.67 -2.16
N GLN A 146 -19.40 -16.96 -2.47
CA GLN A 146 -18.32 -17.61 -3.20
C GLN A 146 -18.18 -17.04 -4.62
N LEU A 147 -19.28 -16.86 -5.35
CA LEU A 147 -19.32 -16.24 -6.67
C LEU A 147 -18.75 -14.82 -6.66
N ALA A 148 -19.23 -13.97 -5.73
CA ALA A 148 -18.73 -12.61 -5.58
C ALA A 148 -17.22 -12.59 -5.28
N THR A 149 -16.77 -13.51 -4.43
CA THR A 149 -15.35 -13.64 -4.09
C THR A 149 -14.53 -14.13 -5.29
N CYS A 150 -15.04 -15.05 -6.11
CA CYS A 150 -14.37 -15.45 -7.35
C CYS A 150 -14.18 -14.28 -8.29
N TYR A 151 -15.23 -13.48 -8.54
CA TYR A 151 -15.11 -12.25 -9.36
C TYR A 151 -14.06 -11.29 -8.82
N MET A 152 -13.99 -11.14 -7.49
CA MET A 152 -12.97 -10.28 -6.87
C MET A 152 -11.55 -10.84 -7.07
N LYS A 153 -11.37 -12.17 -6.97
CA LYS A 153 -10.07 -12.84 -7.13
C LYS A 153 -9.58 -12.90 -8.57
N THR A 154 -10.50 -12.80 -9.54
CA THR A 154 -10.20 -12.70 -10.98
C THR A 154 -10.19 -11.26 -11.48
N ASP A 155 -10.09 -10.28 -10.55
CA ASP A 155 -10.02 -8.83 -10.83
C ASP A 155 -11.25 -8.24 -11.54
N ASN A 156 -12.37 -8.96 -11.58
CA ASN A 156 -13.64 -8.43 -12.07
C ASN A 156 -14.39 -7.71 -10.95
N LEU A 157 -13.82 -6.57 -10.52
CA LEU A 157 -14.32 -5.82 -9.36
C LEU A 157 -15.73 -5.26 -9.56
N LYS A 158 -16.15 -5.04 -10.81
CA LYS A 158 -17.50 -4.53 -11.11
C LYS A 158 -18.56 -5.57 -10.80
N GLU A 159 -18.41 -6.79 -11.31
CA GLU A 159 -19.32 -7.88 -11.03
C GLU A 159 -19.28 -8.30 -9.56
N ALA A 160 -18.08 -8.35 -8.96
CA ALA A 160 -17.93 -8.62 -7.54
C ALA A 160 -18.77 -7.64 -6.69
N ALA A 161 -18.73 -6.35 -7.00
CA ALA A 161 -19.47 -5.34 -6.26
C ALA A 161 -21.01 -5.56 -6.37
N ILE A 162 -21.52 -5.88 -7.56
CA ILE A 162 -22.95 -6.15 -7.77
C ILE A 162 -23.40 -7.32 -6.90
N TRP A 163 -22.66 -8.41 -6.90
CA TRP A 163 -23.01 -9.61 -6.12
C TRP A 163 -22.87 -9.38 -4.61
N PHE A 164 -21.82 -8.65 -4.15
CA PHE A 164 -21.69 -8.28 -2.74
C PHE A 164 -22.79 -7.32 -2.29
N GLU A 165 -23.22 -6.35 -3.12
CA GLU A 165 -24.36 -5.46 -2.78
C GLU A 165 -25.65 -6.23 -2.65
N THR A 166 -25.92 -7.14 -3.60
CA THR A 166 -27.11 -8.01 -3.56
C THR A 166 -27.13 -8.86 -2.30
N LEU A 167 -26.01 -9.49 -1.97
CA LEU A 167 -25.90 -10.38 -0.81
C LEU A 167 -25.97 -9.58 0.51
N ARG A 168 -25.37 -8.39 0.57
CA ARG A 168 -25.46 -7.51 1.75
C ARG A 168 -26.89 -7.15 2.11
N ALA A 169 -27.71 -6.92 1.08
CA ALA A 169 -29.11 -6.55 1.26
C ALA A 169 -30.00 -7.74 1.70
N SER A 170 -29.65 -8.96 1.30
CA SER A 170 -30.47 -10.16 1.49
C SER A 170 -30.04 -11.05 2.67
N SER A 171 -28.76 -11.02 3.06
CA SER A 171 -28.19 -11.95 4.02
C SER A 171 -27.54 -11.26 5.22
N PRO A 172 -28.14 -11.25 6.39
CA PRO A 172 -27.52 -10.74 7.60
C PRO A 172 -26.21 -11.46 7.98
N LYS A 173 -26.10 -12.75 7.63
CA LYS A 173 -24.90 -13.58 7.87
C LYS A 173 -23.66 -12.99 7.20
N TYR A 174 -23.80 -12.49 5.97
CA TYR A 174 -22.70 -11.99 5.16
C TYR A 174 -22.62 -10.46 5.10
N ALA A 175 -23.54 -9.73 5.73
CA ALA A 175 -23.63 -8.27 5.61
C ALA A 175 -22.33 -7.54 5.94
N LYS A 176 -21.64 -7.94 7.01
CA LYS A 176 -20.36 -7.35 7.42
C LYS A 176 -19.23 -7.68 6.45
N ASP A 177 -19.15 -8.94 6.00
CA ASP A 177 -18.14 -9.38 5.04
C ASP A 177 -18.32 -8.66 3.70
N CYS A 178 -19.57 -8.55 3.22
CA CYS A 178 -19.90 -7.80 2.02
C CYS A 178 -19.51 -6.32 2.17
N SER A 179 -19.80 -5.69 3.32
CA SER A 179 -19.40 -4.29 3.58
C SER A 179 -17.89 -4.12 3.52
N TYR A 180 -17.11 -5.05 4.08
CA TYR A 180 -15.65 -5.03 3.99
C TYR A 180 -15.17 -5.10 2.53
N TYR A 181 -15.65 -6.07 1.75
CA TYR A 181 -15.22 -6.21 0.36
C TYR A 181 -15.66 -5.05 -0.54
N LEU A 182 -16.86 -4.53 -0.33
CA LEU A 182 -17.34 -3.33 -1.02
C LEU A 182 -16.48 -2.11 -0.70
N ALA A 183 -16.14 -1.93 0.59
CA ALA A 183 -15.23 -0.86 1.00
C ALA A 183 -13.85 -1.01 0.36
N TYR A 184 -13.31 -2.21 0.33
CA TYR A 184 -12.02 -2.51 -0.33
C TYR A 184 -12.07 -2.22 -1.84
N ILE A 185 -13.12 -2.67 -2.55
CA ILE A 185 -13.31 -2.37 -3.97
C ILE A 185 -13.38 -0.85 -4.21
N ARG A 186 -14.13 -0.12 -3.40
CA ARG A 186 -14.22 1.35 -3.49
C ARG A 186 -12.89 2.03 -3.20
N TYR A 187 -12.14 1.52 -2.24
CA TYR A 187 -10.79 1.99 -1.92
C TYR A 187 -9.84 1.82 -3.12
N THR A 188 -9.80 0.65 -3.76
CA THR A 188 -8.96 0.40 -4.96
C THR A 188 -9.37 1.28 -6.14
N GLN A 189 -10.66 1.63 -6.26
CA GLN A 189 -11.22 2.57 -7.22
C GLN A 189 -10.99 4.04 -6.84
N LYS A 190 -10.29 4.33 -5.74
CA LYS A 190 -10.06 5.68 -5.19
C LYS A 190 -11.34 6.44 -4.79
N ARG A 191 -12.44 5.72 -4.57
CA ARG A 191 -13.73 6.26 -4.08
C ARG A 191 -13.70 6.30 -2.54
N TYR A 192 -12.79 7.12 -2.01
CA TYR A 192 -12.41 7.09 -0.60
C TYR A 192 -13.55 7.42 0.38
N ASP A 193 -14.45 8.36 0.05
CA ASP A 193 -15.58 8.71 0.92
C ASP A 193 -16.57 7.56 1.07
N GLU A 194 -16.83 6.85 -0.01
CA GLU A 194 -17.71 5.69 0.01
C GLU A 194 -17.03 4.49 0.71
N ALA A 195 -15.72 4.31 0.51
CA ALA A 195 -14.97 3.30 1.23
C ALA A 195 -15.00 3.54 2.75
N LEU A 196 -14.78 4.78 3.20
CA LEU A 196 -14.90 5.14 4.63
C LEU A 196 -16.27 4.87 5.20
N LYS A 197 -17.34 5.15 4.45
CA LYS A 197 -18.72 4.89 4.90
C LYS A 197 -18.95 3.42 5.26
N ASP A 198 -18.33 2.51 4.52
CA ASP A 198 -18.46 1.07 4.77
C ASP A 198 -17.40 0.53 5.74
N PHE A 199 -16.19 1.13 5.80
CA PHE A 199 -15.13 0.71 6.73
C PHE A 199 -15.41 1.15 8.17
N LEU A 200 -15.87 2.38 8.40
CA LEU A 200 -16.04 2.93 9.75
C LEU A 200 -16.92 2.06 10.67
N PRO A 201 -18.07 1.49 10.22
CA PRO A 201 -18.86 0.59 11.06
C PRO A 201 -18.15 -0.73 11.43
N LEU A 202 -17.07 -1.08 10.71
CA LEU A 202 -16.31 -2.32 10.93
C LEU A 202 -15.05 -2.11 11.76
N GLN A 203 -14.73 -0.86 12.12
CA GLN A 203 -13.48 -0.49 12.78
C GLN A 203 -13.24 -1.28 14.07
N ASP A 204 -14.30 -1.49 14.87
CA ASP A 204 -14.24 -2.18 16.17
C ASP A 204 -14.77 -3.63 16.11
N ASP A 205 -15.13 -4.11 14.92
CA ASP A 205 -15.60 -5.47 14.75
C ASP A 205 -14.50 -6.50 15.06
N PRO A 206 -14.74 -7.52 15.90
CA PRO A 206 -13.72 -8.50 16.29
C PRO A 206 -12.97 -9.15 15.14
N LYS A 207 -13.61 -9.34 13.97
CA LYS A 207 -13.03 -9.93 12.78
C LYS A 207 -12.12 -8.95 12.02
N TYR A 208 -12.44 -7.65 12.04
CA TYR A 208 -11.85 -6.64 11.19
C TYR A 208 -10.98 -5.61 11.91
N LYS A 209 -11.03 -5.54 13.25
CA LYS A 209 -10.32 -4.54 14.06
C LYS A 209 -8.78 -4.55 13.92
N ALA A 210 -8.20 -5.62 13.42
CA ALA A 210 -6.77 -5.70 13.14
C ALA A 210 -6.41 -5.33 11.69
N LEU A 211 -7.39 -5.06 10.82
CA LEU A 211 -7.18 -4.79 9.40
C LEU A 211 -7.82 -3.47 8.96
N VAL A 212 -9.10 -3.27 9.27
CA VAL A 212 -9.88 -2.12 8.77
C VAL A 212 -9.31 -0.77 9.19
N PRO A 213 -8.81 -0.55 10.42
CA PRO A 213 -8.21 0.73 10.80
C PRO A 213 -7.03 1.14 9.93
N TYR A 214 -6.29 0.17 9.37
CA TYR A 214 -5.22 0.46 8.40
C TYR A 214 -5.77 1.21 7.18
N TYR A 215 -6.80 0.69 6.53
CA TYR A 215 -7.41 1.37 5.37
C TYR A 215 -8.02 2.73 5.73
N ILE A 216 -8.62 2.85 6.91
CA ILE A 216 -9.19 4.11 7.40
C ILE A 216 -8.09 5.16 7.58
N ALA A 217 -6.97 4.81 8.24
CA ALA A 217 -5.84 5.71 8.44
C ALA A 217 -5.21 6.13 7.12
N GLU A 218 -5.02 5.18 6.20
CA GLU A 218 -4.47 5.45 4.88
C GLU A 218 -5.36 6.40 4.06
N ILE A 219 -6.68 6.16 4.04
CA ILE A 219 -7.63 7.07 3.38
C ILE A 219 -7.56 8.48 4.00
N TYR A 220 -7.51 8.60 5.32
CA TYR A 220 -7.38 9.91 5.96
C TYR A 220 -6.06 10.59 5.60
N ALA A 221 -4.95 9.87 5.54
CA ALA A 221 -3.66 10.40 5.10
C ALA A 221 -3.70 10.88 3.64
N ILE A 222 -4.25 10.07 2.72
CA ILE A 222 -4.45 10.43 1.31
C ILE A 222 -5.30 11.70 1.17
N LYS A 223 -6.34 11.83 1.99
CA LYS A 223 -7.21 13.01 2.03
C LYS A 223 -6.61 14.18 2.80
N LYS A 224 -5.37 14.07 3.29
CA LYS A 224 -4.67 15.06 4.12
C LYS A 224 -5.43 15.43 5.40
N ASN A 225 -6.28 14.55 5.91
CA ASN A 225 -6.95 14.68 7.19
C ASN A 225 -6.07 14.09 8.29
N TYR A 226 -4.97 14.81 8.55
CA TYR A 226 -3.90 14.32 9.43
C TYR A 226 -4.34 14.13 10.88
N ASP A 227 -5.29 14.93 11.39
CA ASP A 227 -5.85 14.76 12.74
C ASP A 227 -6.46 13.35 12.93
N LYS A 228 -7.32 12.95 11.98
CA LYS A 228 -7.98 11.64 12.05
C LYS A 228 -7.00 10.51 11.76
N ALA A 229 -6.10 10.69 10.80
CA ALA A 229 -5.06 9.72 10.48
C ALA A 229 -4.20 9.43 11.71
N GLN A 230 -3.76 10.47 12.43
CA GLN A 230 -2.97 10.36 13.65
C GLN A 230 -3.70 9.56 14.73
N ILE A 231 -4.96 9.91 15.04
CA ILE A 231 -5.75 9.22 16.09
C ILE A 231 -5.90 7.73 15.77
N VAL A 232 -6.26 7.40 14.52
CA VAL A 232 -6.45 6.01 14.12
C VAL A 232 -5.13 5.23 14.18
N ALA A 233 -4.04 5.82 13.70
CA ALA A 233 -2.73 5.18 13.69
C ALA A 233 -2.20 4.96 15.12
N GLN A 234 -2.33 5.94 16.02
CA GLN A 234 -1.93 5.81 17.43
C GLN A 234 -2.71 4.71 18.15
N ASN A 235 -4.03 4.69 17.99
CA ASN A 235 -4.89 3.66 18.61
C ASN A 235 -4.53 2.26 18.08
N TYR A 236 -4.31 2.16 16.78
CA TYR A 236 -3.90 0.89 16.16
C TYR A 236 -2.56 0.40 16.68
N LEU A 237 -1.53 1.25 16.68
CA LEU A 237 -0.19 0.89 17.16
C LEU A 237 -0.17 0.52 18.65
N SER A 238 -1.03 1.15 19.45
CA SER A 238 -1.19 0.81 20.86
C SER A 238 -1.78 -0.59 21.06
N ALA A 239 -2.70 -1.01 20.18
CA ALA A 239 -3.36 -2.31 20.24
C ALA A 239 -2.58 -3.43 19.52
N TYR A 240 -1.90 -3.10 18.42
CA TYR A 240 -1.27 -4.04 17.48
C TYR A 240 0.15 -3.62 17.07
N PRO A 241 1.11 -3.45 18.01
CA PRO A 241 2.43 -2.88 17.72
C PRO A 241 3.30 -3.73 16.79
N ASN A 242 3.01 -5.02 16.67
CA ASN A 242 3.76 -5.98 15.86
C ASN A 242 2.92 -6.63 14.74
N ASN A 243 1.79 -6.01 14.37
CA ASN A 243 1.00 -6.49 13.25
C ASN A 243 1.69 -6.19 11.92
N GLU A 244 1.37 -6.92 10.86
CA GLU A 244 1.92 -6.72 9.50
C GLU A 244 1.72 -5.30 8.96
N HIS A 245 0.66 -4.60 9.38
CA HIS A 245 0.41 -3.22 8.99
C HIS A 245 1.07 -2.17 9.91
N ALA A 246 1.77 -2.59 10.97
CA ALA A 246 2.34 -1.65 11.93
C ALA A 246 3.37 -0.71 11.29
N ALA A 247 4.21 -1.20 10.38
CA ALA A 247 5.17 -0.38 9.65
C ALA A 247 4.47 0.79 8.96
N GLU A 248 3.44 0.51 8.17
CA GLU A 248 2.71 1.52 7.41
C GLU A 248 1.93 2.49 8.34
N MET A 249 1.44 2.00 9.47
CA MET A 249 0.81 2.85 10.49
C MET A 249 1.82 3.82 11.13
N TYR A 250 3.06 3.38 11.37
CA TYR A 250 4.14 4.27 11.81
C TYR A 250 4.48 5.32 10.74
N ARG A 251 4.47 4.95 9.45
CA ARG A 251 4.66 5.91 8.35
C ARG A 251 3.55 6.96 8.33
N ILE A 252 2.28 6.54 8.40
CA ILE A 252 1.12 7.45 8.43
C ILE A 252 1.19 8.38 9.64
N LEU A 253 1.60 7.86 10.78
CA LEU A 253 1.78 8.65 11.99
C LEU A 253 2.91 9.68 11.84
N GLY A 254 4.03 9.29 11.22
CA GLY A 254 5.14 10.17 10.89
C GLY A 254 4.73 11.30 9.95
N ASP A 255 3.94 10.98 8.92
CA ASP A 255 3.33 11.92 7.98
C ASP A 255 2.50 12.97 8.72
N ALA A 256 1.61 12.52 9.60
CA ALA A 256 0.76 13.41 10.38
C ALA A 256 1.59 14.34 11.30
N TYR A 257 2.54 13.80 12.04
CA TYR A 257 3.41 14.59 12.90
C TYR A 257 4.25 15.61 12.12
N TYR A 258 4.79 15.21 10.97
CA TYR A 258 5.52 16.12 10.09
C TYR A 258 4.66 17.32 9.66
N HIS A 259 3.44 17.07 9.22
CA HIS A 259 2.51 18.13 8.79
C HIS A 259 2.04 19.03 9.92
N PHE A 260 2.04 18.57 11.16
CA PHE A 260 1.79 19.40 12.35
C PHE A 260 3.04 20.12 12.88
N GLY A 261 4.21 19.98 12.23
CA GLY A 261 5.47 20.53 12.70
C GLY A 261 6.01 19.88 13.97
N GLN A 262 5.50 18.71 14.32
CA GLN A 262 5.92 17.92 15.48
C GLN A 262 7.12 17.03 15.10
N TYR A 263 8.24 17.67 14.73
CA TYR A 263 9.35 16.97 14.06
C TYR A 263 10.04 15.92 14.93
N HIS A 264 10.08 16.05 16.26
CA HIS A 264 10.64 15.03 17.14
C HIS A 264 9.81 13.73 17.07
N GLN A 265 8.48 13.84 17.18
CA GLN A 265 7.56 12.73 17.07
C GLN A 265 7.57 12.13 15.64
N ALA A 266 7.71 12.99 14.62
CA ALA A 266 7.85 12.53 13.24
C ALA A 266 9.11 11.65 13.06
N VAL A 267 10.26 12.06 13.64
CA VAL A 267 11.48 11.25 13.63
C VAL A 267 11.27 9.89 14.30
N GLU A 268 10.65 9.86 15.48
CA GLU A 268 10.37 8.61 16.19
C GLU A 268 9.46 7.68 15.36
N ALA A 269 8.39 8.23 14.78
CA ALA A 269 7.46 7.47 13.98
C ALA A 269 8.09 6.94 12.68
N PHE A 270 8.78 7.78 11.92
CA PHE A 270 9.46 7.33 10.70
C PHE A 270 10.60 6.33 10.99
N THR A 271 11.32 6.48 12.10
CA THR A 271 12.30 5.47 12.54
C THR A 271 11.61 4.14 12.84
N GLY A 272 10.47 4.19 13.55
CA GLY A 272 9.64 3.00 13.79
C GLY A 272 9.12 2.33 12.51
N TYR A 273 8.86 3.09 11.45
CA TYR A 273 8.56 2.59 10.11
C TYR A 273 9.76 1.84 9.53
N LEU A 274 10.94 2.49 9.49
CA LEU A 274 12.15 1.91 8.90
C LEU A 274 12.62 0.64 9.62
N ASP A 275 12.45 0.57 10.94
CA ASP A 275 12.84 -0.60 11.73
C ASP A 275 11.98 -1.84 11.43
N ARG A 276 10.77 -1.64 10.90
CA ARG A 276 9.78 -2.70 10.64
C ARG A 276 9.58 -3.01 9.17
N ASP A 277 9.86 -2.04 8.30
CA ASP A 277 9.75 -2.22 6.85
C ASP A 277 11.03 -2.87 6.31
N HIS A 278 10.93 -4.11 5.87
CA HIS A 278 12.02 -4.86 5.26
C HIS A 278 12.08 -4.71 3.74
N SER A 279 11.20 -3.90 3.15
CA SER A 279 11.21 -3.52 1.74
C SER A 279 12.05 -2.25 1.51
N ALA A 280 12.15 -1.79 0.26
CA ALA A 280 12.78 -0.50 -0.02
C ALA A 280 11.90 0.64 0.52
N PRO A 281 12.41 1.48 1.44
CA PRO A 281 11.64 2.54 2.05
C PRO A 281 11.10 3.52 1.00
N ARG A 282 9.92 4.06 1.24
CA ARG A 282 9.31 5.06 0.36
C ARG A 282 10.12 6.37 0.38
N ARG A 283 10.40 6.91 -0.81
CA ARG A 283 11.18 8.13 -0.98
C ARG A 283 10.56 9.36 -0.29
N ASP A 284 9.22 9.46 -0.30
CA ASP A 284 8.51 10.54 0.39
C ASP A 284 8.67 10.46 1.92
N ALA A 285 8.63 9.26 2.50
CA ALA A 285 8.88 9.05 3.93
C ALA A 285 10.32 9.38 4.32
N LEU A 286 11.32 8.94 3.52
CA LEU A 286 12.74 9.30 3.73
C LEU A 286 12.96 10.80 3.62
N TYR A 287 12.30 11.45 2.68
CA TYR A 287 12.38 12.90 2.53
C TYR A 287 11.84 13.65 3.76
N MET A 288 10.64 13.29 4.23
CA MET A 288 10.03 13.91 5.42
C MET A 288 10.83 13.60 6.69
N LEU A 289 11.39 12.40 6.81
CA LEU A 289 12.31 12.07 7.91
C LEU A 289 13.58 12.91 7.85
N GLY A 290 14.17 13.08 6.67
CA GLY A 290 15.34 13.93 6.46
C GLY A 290 15.08 15.40 6.83
N LEU A 291 13.92 15.93 6.41
CA LEU A 291 13.50 17.27 6.80
C LEU A 291 13.22 17.38 8.31
N SER A 292 12.63 16.34 8.92
CA SER A 292 12.40 16.31 10.36
C SER A 292 13.71 16.32 11.14
N TYR A 293 14.73 15.58 10.68
CA TYR A 293 16.09 15.68 11.24
C TYR A 293 16.72 17.05 11.04
N TYR A 294 16.50 17.70 9.89
CA TYR A 294 16.97 19.05 9.65
C TYR A 294 16.35 20.04 10.64
N GLN A 295 15.04 19.98 10.85
CA GLN A 295 14.32 20.87 11.78
C GLN A 295 14.71 20.61 13.25
N THR A 296 15.03 19.38 13.61
CA THR A 296 15.53 19.01 14.95
C THR A 296 17.05 19.20 15.08
N LYS A 297 17.70 19.82 14.08
CA LYS A 297 19.13 20.15 14.03
C LYS A 297 20.08 18.94 14.07
N VAL A 298 19.61 17.75 13.69
CA VAL A 298 20.43 16.55 13.56
C VAL A 298 20.90 16.42 12.10
N TYR A 299 21.72 17.40 11.68
CA TYR A 299 22.07 17.65 10.29
C TYR A 299 22.78 16.50 9.58
N SER A 300 23.60 15.71 10.29
CA SER A 300 24.26 14.55 9.71
C SER A 300 23.27 13.48 9.25
N LYS A 301 22.26 13.17 10.10
CA LYS A 301 21.19 12.24 9.74
C LYS A 301 20.26 12.83 8.67
N ALA A 302 20.02 14.14 8.71
CA ALA A 302 19.26 14.82 7.67
C ALA A 302 19.90 14.60 6.30
N ALA A 303 21.19 14.85 6.17
CA ALA A 303 21.92 14.66 4.91
C ALA A 303 21.95 13.19 4.48
N GLU A 304 22.08 12.25 5.42
CA GLU A 304 22.04 10.81 5.14
C GLU A 304 20.70 10.37 4.56
N MET A 305 19.59 10.73 5.22
CA MET A 305 18.23 10.34 4.77
C MET A 305 17.88 11.01 3.44
N LEU A 306 18.19 12.30 3.28
CA LEU A 306 17.95 13.02 2.04
C LEU A 306 18.80 12.47 0.88
N GLY A 307 20.01 11.96 1.15
CA GLY A 307 20.85 11.31 0.15
C GLY A 307 20.19 10.07 -0.47
N GLN A 308 19.43 9.32 0.32
CA GLN A 308 18.70 8.14 -0.16
C GLN A 308 17.50 8.49 -1.05
N VAL A 309 17.04 9.75 -1.01
CA VAL A 309 15.93 10.23 -1.86
C VAL A 309 16.37 10.49 -3.30
N THR A 310 17.66 10.77 -3.53
CA THR A 310 18.22 11.27 -4.80
C THR A 310 18.40 10.19 -5.88
N THR A 311 17.45 9.27 -6.02
CA THR A 311 17.53 8.12 -6.93
C THR A 311 16.94 8.38 -8.32
N THR A 312 16.17 9.46 -8.49
CA THR A 312 15.51 9.86 -9.75
C THR A 312 15.69 11.35 -9.96
N ASN A 313 15.53 11.83 -11.21
CA ASN A 313 15.61 13.26 -11.51
C ASN A 313 14.19 13.87 -11.51
N ASP A 314 13.75 14.34 -10.35
CA ASP A 314 12.44 14.95 -10.15
C ASP A 314 12.50 16.11 -9.13
N ALA A 315 11.35 16.75 -8.89
CA ALA A 315 11.25 17.87 -7.94
C ALA A 315 11.58 17.46 -6.50
N LEU A 316 11.31 16.21 -6.11
CA LEU A 316 11.63 15.70 -4.77
C LEU A 316 13.14 15.59 -4.61
N THR A 317 13.85 15.05 -5.59
CA THR A 317 15.31 14.95 -5.62
C THR A 317 15.95 16.34 -5.59
N GLN A 318 15.44 17.28 -6.38
CA GLN A 318 15.95 18.65 -6.38
C GLN A 318 15.85 19.29 -4.99
N ASN A 319 14.72 19.11 -4.32
CA ASN A 319 14.49 19.62 -2.99
C ASN A 319 15.35 18.91 -1.93
N ALA A 320 15.53 17.59 -2.08
CA ALA A 320 16.43 16.83 -1.22
C ALA A 320 17.88 17.34 -1.30
N TYR A 321 18.41 17.58 -2.51
CA TYR A 321 19.74 18.18 -2.68
C TYR A 321 19.86 19.58 -2.07
N LEU A 322 18.83 20.43 -2.19
CA LEU A 322 18.85 21.74 -1.52
C LEU A 322 19.03 21.60 -0.02
N HIS A 323 18.20 20.76 0.62
CA HIS A 323 18.25 20.58 2.09
C HIS A 323 19.49 19.78 2.56
N MET A 324 20.02 18.91 1.73
CA MET A 324 21.37 18.30 1.96
C MET A 324 22.44 19.39 2.01
N GLY A 325 22.45 20.29 1.02
CA GLY A 325 23.38 21.42 0.98
C GLY A 325 23.26 22.30 2.23
N LEU A 326 22.03 22.64 2.62
CA LEU A 326 21.78 23.39 3.84
C LEU A 326 22.24 22.65 5.10
N SER A 327 22.05 21.33 5.15
CA SER A 327 22.52 20.49 6.26
C SER A 327 24.04 20.48 6.34
N TYR A 328 24.75 20.33 5.22
CA TYR A 328 26.21 20.36 5.16
C TYR A 328 26.79 21.74 5.52
N LEU A 329 26.07 22.83 5.21
CA LEU A 329 26.48 24.18 5.70
C LEU A 329 26.46 24.26 7.23
N GLN A 330 25.41 23.72 7.86
CA GLN A 330 25.33 23.68 9.32
C GLN A 330 26.41 22.82 9.98
N LEU A 331 26.94 21.83 9.24
CA LEU A 331 28.07 21.00 9.66
C LEU A 331 29.44 21.59 9.30
N ALA A 332 29.46 22.81 8.73
CA ALA A 332 30.65 23.48 8.20
C ALA A 332 31.38 22.68 7.06
N GLU A 333 30.68 21.72 6.43
CA GLU A 333 31.21 20.90 5.34
C GLU A 333 30.95 21.58 3.97
N LYS A 334 31.55 22.76 3.76
CA LYS A 334 31.30 23.62 2.60
C LYS A 334 31.47 22.94 1.24
N ASN A 335 32.44 22.04 1.09
CA ASN A 335 32.64 21.31 -0.17
C ASN A 335 31.49 20.36 -0.49
N LYS A 336 30.96 19.62 0.52
CA LYS A 336 29.78 18.77 0.33
C LYS A 336 28.53 19.63 0.08
N ALA A 337 28.39 20.76 0.77
CA ALA A 337 27.31 21.70 0.53
C ALA A 337 27.31 22.20 -0.91
N ARG A 338 28.48 22.61 -1.43
CA ARG A 338 28.65 23.03 -2.82
C ARG A 338 28.19 21.97 -3.81
N MET A 339 28.62 20.72 -3.64
CA MET A 339 28.22 19.60 -4.53
C MET A 339 26.72 19.38 -4.52
N ALA A 340 26.09 19.43 -3.35
CA ALA A 340 24.64 19.26 -3.24
C ALA A 340 23.88 20.42 -3.90
N PHE A 341 24.30 21.67 -3.67
CA PHE A 341 23.68 22.84 -4.31
C PHE A 341 23.87 22.85 -5.84
N GLU A 342 25.01 22.38 -6.33
CA GLU A 342 25.26 22.22 -7.77
C GLU A 342 24.21 21.28 -8.41
N GLN A 343 23.95 20.14 -7.77
CA GLN A 343 22.95 19.20 -8.26
C GLN A 343 21.53 19.81 -8.20
N ALA A 344 21.19 20.51 -7.14
CA ALA A 344 19.90 21.18 -7.02
C ALA A 344 19.72 22.29 -8.07
N ALA A 345 20.79 23.06 -8.36
CA ALA A 345 20.79 24.16 -9.35
C ALA A 345 20.79 23.64 -10.79
N ALA A 346 21.30 22.43 -11.05
CA ALA A 346 21.27 21.80 -12.37
C ALA A 346 19.85 21.39 -12.81
N SER A 347 18.93 21.12 -11.88
CA SER A 347 17.55 20.74 -12.16
C SER A 347 16.67 21.97 -12.36
N SER A 348 15.73 21.89 -13.31
CA SER A 348 14.70 22.92 -13.55
C SER A 348 13.28 22.46 -13.15
N ALA A 349 13.16 21.41 -12.36
CA ALA A 349 11.87 20.88 -11.91
C ALA A 349 11.09 21.90 -11.05
N ASN A 350 11.80 22.70 -10.25
CA ASN A 350 11.25 23.83 -9.50
C ASN A 350 12.23 25.00 -9.59
N LEU A 351 11.79 26.10 -10.24
CA LEU A 351 12.63 27.28 -10.46
C LEU A 351 13.00 28.03 -9.20
N GLN A 352 12.14 28.06 -8.19
CA GLN A 352 12.43 28.73 -6.91
C GLN A 352 13.53 27.98 -6.15
N ILE A 353 13.50 26.64 -6.16
CA ILE A 353 14.56 25.82 -5.57
C ILE A 353 15.85 25.97 -6.35
N LYS A 354 15.78 26.02 -7.68
CA LYS A 354 16.94 26.27 -8.56
C LYS A 354 17.60 27.58 -8.23
N GLU A 355 16.83 28.65 -8.09
CA GLU A 355 17.30 29.97 -7.72
C GLU A 355 18.05 29.97 -6.38
N GLN A 356 17.41 29.41 -5.34
CA GLN A 356 18.02 29.30 -4.02
C GLN A 356 19.29 28.45 -4.03
N ALA A 357 19.28 27.34 -4.75
CA ALA A 357 20.44 26.45 -4.88
C ALA A 357 21.60 27.13 -5.64
N ALA A 358 21.29 27.83 -6.75
CA ALA A 358 22.30 28.55 -7.54
C ALA A 358 22.96 29.66 -6.73
N TYR A 359 22.20 30.40 -5.93
CA TYR A 359 22.73 31.40 -5.00
C TYR A 359 23.68 30.77 -3.97
N ASN A 360 23.24 29.71 -3.28
CA ASN A 360 24.07 29.05 -2.27
C ASN A 360 25.31 28.34 -2.88
N TYR A 361 25.19 27.82 -4.09
CA TYR A 361 26.31 27.25 -4.85
C TYR A 361 27.39 28.32 -5.10
N ALA A 362 26.98 29.48 -5.63
CA ALA A 362 27.90 30.57 -5.91
C ALA A 362 28.54 31.11 -4.63
N LEU A 363 27.79 31.19 -3.53
CA LEU A 363 28.30 31.59 -2.22
C LEU A 363 29.34 30.60 -1.68
N CYS A 364 29.06 29.29 -1.76
CA CYS A 364 30.02 28.25 -1.36
C CYS A 364 31.31 28.33 -2.19
N LEU A 365 31.21 28.56 -3.50
CA LEU A 365 32.39 28.79 -4.35
C LEU A 365 33.18 30.00 -3.92
N HIS A 366 32.53 31.11 -3.61
CA HIS A 366 33.17 32.34 -3.14
C HIS A 366 33.93 32.12 -1.82
N GLU A 367 33.33 31.39 -0.87
CA GLU A 367 33.92 31.14 0.44
C GLU A 367 35.00 30.04 0.45
N THR A 368 35.07 29.21 -0.59
CA THR A 368 36.06 28.08 -0.71
C THR A 368 37.14 28.35 -1.76
N SER A 369 36.96 29.38 -2.60
CA SER A 369 37.92 29.71 -3.68
C SER A 369 39.14 30.45 -3.15
N TYR A 370 40.33 30.02 -3.60
CA TYR A 370 41.59 30.71 -3.34
C TYR A 370 41.92 31.81 -4.37
N SER A 371 41.09 31.94 -5.41
CA SER A 371 41.26 32.92 -6.49
C SER A 371 40.15 33.99 -6.44
N ALA A 372 40.53 35.24 -6.42
CA ALA A 372 39.57 36.37 -6.47
C ALA A 372 38.72 36.35 -7.77
N PHE A 373 39.32 35.93 -8.89
CA PHE A 373 38.65 35.80 -10.19
C PHE A 373 38.56 34.34 -10.62
N GLY A 374 37.89 33.54 -9.87
CA GLY A 374 37.71 32.11 -10.13
C GLY A 374 36.30 31.76 -10.54
N GLU A 375 35.96 30.51 -10.29
CA GLU A 375 34.63 29.93 -10.58
C GLU A 375 33.48 30.69 -9.90
N SER A 376 33.74 31.33 -8.74
CA SER A 376 32.74 32.07 -7.99
C SER A 376 32.19 33.28 -8.75
N VAL A 377 33.08 34.06 -9.42
CA VAL A 377 32.66 35.23 -10.22
C VAL A 377 31.77 34.76 -11.38
N THR A 378 32.18 33.70 -12.07
CA THR A 378 31.40 33.11 -13.15
C THR A 378 30.03 32.58 -12.66
N ALA A 379 29.98 32.00 -11.48
CA ALA A 379 28.74 31.52 -10.87
C ALA A 379 27.81 32.67 -10.47
N PHE A 380 28.34 33.78 -9.95
CA PHE A 380 27.58 34.99 -9.63
C PHE A 380 27.05 35.68 -10.87
N GLU A 381 27.87 35.80 -11.94
CA GLU A 381 27.44 36.35 -13.23
C GLU A 381 26.28 35.51 -13.83
N LYS A 382 26.44 34.20 -13.84
CA LYS A 382 25.42 33.27 -14.31
C LYS A 382 24.13 33.42 -13.48
N PHE A 383 24.23 33.58 -12.16
CA PHE A 383 23.09 33.79 -11.28
C PHE A 383 22.35 35.09 -11.66
N LEU A 384 23.03 36.23 -11.82
CA LEU A 384 22.41 37.48 -12.17
C LEU A 384 21.76 37.45 -13.56
N ASN A 385 22.35 36.73 -14.50
CA ASN A 385 21.78 36.59 -15.85
C ASN A 385 20.53 35.69 -15.86
N GLU A 386 20.52 34.64 -15.04
CA GLU A 386 19.40 33.70 -14.97
C GLU A 386 18.26 34.24 -14.09
N PHE A 387 18.60 34.94 -12.99
CA PHE A 387 17.67 35.43 -11.98
C PHE A 387 17.83 36.96 -11.70
N PRO A 388 17.67 37.82 -12.68
CA PRO A 388 17.96 39.26 -12.56
C PRO A 388 17.04 40.00 -11.57
N THR A 389 15.87 39.44 -11.25
CA THR A 389 14.87 39.97 -10.31
C THR A 389 14.82 39.23 -8.98
N SER A 390 15.81 38.38 -8.72
CA SER A 390 15.92 37.61 -7.50
C SER A 390 16.05 38.50 -6.26
N PRO A 391 15.46 38.13 -5.11
CA PRO A 391 15.73 38.81 -3.83
C PRO A 391 17.21 38.68 -3.41
N TYR A 392 17.98 37.79 -4.01
CA TYR A 392 19.43 37.65 -3.77
C TYR A 392 20.28 38.49 -4.71
N ALA A 393 19.71 39.08 -5.79
CA ALA A 393 20.47 39.79 -6.83
C ALA A 393 21.29 40.95 -6.30
N GLU A 394 20.76 41.70 -5.34
CA GLU A 394 21.48 42.79 -4.71
C GLU A 394 22.71 42.30 -3.92
N LYS A 395 22.56 41.21 -3.13
CA LYS A 395 23.68 40.61 -2.40
C LYS A 395 24.76 40.11 -3.33
N VAL A 396 24.36 39.40 -4.42
CA VAL A 396 25.29 38.92 -5.43
C VAL A 396 26.03 40.07 -6.11
N SER A 397 25.33 41.17 -6.45
CA SER A 397 25.94 42.39 -6.99
C SER A 397 26.98 42.99 -6.05
N ASN A 398 26.71 43.01 -4.74
CA ASN A 398 27.64 43.51 -3.75
C ASN A 398 28.91 42.63 -3.65
N TYR A 399 28.77 41.30 -3.68
CA TYR A 399 29.93 40.40 -3.71
C TYR A 399 30.78 40.59 -4.98
N LEU A 400 30.16 40.75 -6.15
CA LEU A 400 30.87 41.02 -7.38
C LEU A 400 31.60 42.37 -7.33
N VAL A 401 30.94 43.45 -6.82
CA VAL A 401 31.57 44.74 -6.67
C VAL A 401 32.78 44.68 -5.75
N GLU A 402 32.66 43.98 -4.63
CA GLU A 402 33.80 43.77 -3.70
C GLU A 402 34.96 43.04 -4.40
N VAL A 403 34.71 41.99 -5.15
CA VAL A 403 35.73 41.27 -5.89
C VAL A 403 36.34 42.16 -6.99
N TYR A 404 35.54 42.93 -7.72
CA TYR A 404 36.02 43.79 -8.79
C TYR A 404 36.90 44.96 -8.26
N MET A 405 36.52 45.51 -7.13
CA MET A 405 37.28 46.60 -6.55
C MET A 405 38.58 46.17 -5.85
N ASN A 406 38.61 44.92 -5.36
CA ASN A 406 39.80 44.34 -4.69
C ASN A 406 40.75 43.60 -5.66
N THR A 407 40.38 43.47 -6.94
CA THR A 407 41.26 42.84 -7.90
C THR A 407 42.41 43.73 -8.37
N ARG A 408 43.52 43.10 -8.75
CA ARG A 408 44.63 43.81 -9.47
C ARG A 408 44.47 43.72 -11.00
N SER A 409 43.44 42.97 -11.49
CA SER A 409 43.19 42.75 -12.92
C SER A 409 41.91 43.47 -13.30
N TYR A 410 41.99 44.78 -13.55
CA TYR A 410 40.84 45.59 -13.96
C TYR A 410 40.26 45.20 -15.32
N GLU A 411 41.10 44.69 -16.26
CA GLU A 411 40.61 44.19 -17.54
C GLU A 411 39.72 42.92 -17.36
N ALA A 412 40.12 42.03 -16.44
CA ALA A 412 39.32 40.87 -16.16
C ALA A 412 37.98 41.27 -15.49
N ALA A 413 37.99 42.28 -14.59
CA ALA A 413 36.77 42.80 -13.96
C ALA A 413 35.85 43.44 -15.03
N LEU A 414 36.41 44.21 -15.96
CA LEU A 414 35.62 44.86 -17.02
C LEU A 414 34.94 43.79 -17.90
N LYS A 415 35.69 42.79 -18.35
CA LYS A 415 35.15 41.66 -19.14
C LYS A 415 34.07 40.88 -18.39
N SER A 416 34.21 40.73 -17.07
CA SER A 416 33.22 40.09 -16.21
C SER A 416 31.93 40.89 -16.17
N ILE A 417 32.01 42.22 -15.95
CA ILE A 417 30.84 43.11 -15.93
C ILE A 417 30.08 43.09 -17.28
N GLU A 418 30.81 43.01 -18.40
CA GLU A 418 30.23 42.99 -19.74
C GLU A 418 29.45 41.71 -20.02
N ARG A 419 29.65 40.61 -19.29
CA ARG A 419 28.86 39.38 -19.38
C ARG A 419 27.53 39.41 -18.63
N ILE A 420 27.32 40.46 -17.82
CA ILE A 420 26.08 40.64 -17.06
C ILE A 420 25.05 41.37 -17.94
N ALA A 421 23.97 40.71 -18.30
CA ALA A 421 22.96 41.25 -19.23
C ALA A 421 22.21 42.46 -18.66
N LYS A 422 22.00 42.50 -17.33
CA LYS A 422 21.33 43.60 -16.62
C LYS A 422 22.08 43.92 -15.34
N PRO A 423 23.21 44.67 -15.43
CA PRO A 423 23.98 45.06 -14.25
C PRO A 423 23.20 46.02 -13.37
N SER A 424 23.35 45.87 -12.06
CA SER A 424 22.79 46.80 -11.06
C SER A 424 23.52 48.15 -11.12
N ALA A 425 22.89 49.21 -10.55
CA ALA A 425 23.51 50.52 -10.47
C ALA A 425 24.89 50.48 -9.77
N GLN A 426 25.03 49.64 -8.74
CA GLN A 426 26.29 49.44 -8.00
C GLN A 426 27.38 48.80 -8.89
N ILE A 427 27.02 47.84 -9.73
CA ILE A 427 27.95 47.23 -10.72
C ILE A 427 28.33 48.25 -11.79
N MET A 428 27.40 49.10 -12.24
CA MET A 428 27.69 50.17 -13.19
C MET A 428 28.64 51.23 -12.62
N GLU A 429 28.46 51.62 -11.34
CA GLU A 429 29.37 52.50 -10.62
C GLU A 429 30.77 51.86 -10.50
N ALA A 430 30.85 50.57 -10.16
CA ALA A 430 32.11 49.83 -10.16
C ALA A 430 32.76 49.83 -11.55
N LYS A 431 31.99 49.60 -12.63
CA LYS A 431 32.46 49.71 -14.01
C LYS A 431 33.11 51.04 -14.32
N GLN A 432 32.47 52.13 -13.93
CA GLN A 432 32.97 53.47 -14.13
C GLN A 432 34.35 53.67 -13.43
N LYS A 433 34.43 53.26 -12.16
CA LYS A 433 35.69 53.32 -11.42
C LYS A 433 36.81 52.48 -12.04
N ILE A 434 36.49 51.26 -12.51
CA ILE A 434 37.46 50.39 -13.18
C ILE A 434 37.94 51.01 -14.49
N LEU A 435 37.03 51.53 -15.33
CA LEU A 435 37.39 52.21 -16.57
C LEU A 435 38.28 53.41 -16.32
N PHE A 436 38.00 54.19 -15.29
CA PHE A 436 38.86 55.31 -14.89
C PHE A 436 40.28 54.86 -14.48
N GLN A 437 40.36 53.76 -13.70
CA GLN A 437 41.66 53.17 -13.30
C GLN A 437 42.45 52.65 -14.52
N LEU A 438 41.78 51.93 -15.44
CA LEU A 438 42.38 51.42 -16.69
C LEU A 438 42.86 52.59 -17.56
N GLY A 439 42.07 53.66 -17.67
CA GLY A 439 42.42 54.87 -18.42
C GLY A 439 43.65 55.56 -17.80
N THR A 440 43.69 55.72 -16.48
CA THR A 440 44.83 56.29 -15.77
C THR A 440 46.07 55.45 -15.91
N GLN A 441 45.97 54.13 -15.79
CA GLN A 441 47.07 53.18 -15.96
C GLN A 441 47.60 53.19 -17.40
N SER A 442 46.71 53.20 -18.41
CA SER A 442 47.10 53.27 -19.83
C SER A 442 47.81 54.62 -20.13
N PHE A 443 47.33 55.70 -19.54
CA PHE A 443 47.98 57.01 -19.66
C PHE A 443 49.42 57.00 -19.07
N ALA A 444 49.59 56.47 -17.85
CA ALA A 444 50.89 56.32 -17.20
C ALA A 444 51.85 55.44 -18.01
N ASN A 445 51.36 54.46 -18.75
CA ASN A 445 52.11 53.57 -19.62
C ASN A 445 52.33 54.15 -21.04
N ALA A 446 52.00 55.45 -21.28
CA ALA A 446 52.07 56.13 -22.55
C ALA A 446 51.18 55.55 -23.70
N ASN A 447 50.18 54.75 -23.37
CA ASN A 447 49.20 54.20 -24.29
C ASN A 447 47.99 55.18 -24.41
N PHE A 448 48.23 56.36 -25.01
CA PHE A 448 47.28 57.47 -24.99
C PHE A 448 45.98 57.21 -25.73
N GLU A 449 45.97 56.43 -26.79
CA GLU A 449 44.76 56.04 -27.52
C GLU A 449 43.83 55.17 -26.66
N GLN A 450 44.39 54.14 -26.02
CA GLN A 450 43.67 53.28 -25.12
C GLN A 450 43.23 53.99 -23.84
N ALA A 451 44.05 54.90 -23.33
CA ALA A 451 43.67 55.75 -22.19
C ALA A 451 42.45 56.61 -22.52
N LEU A 452 42.43 57.24 -23.69
CA LEU A 452 41.30 58.07 -24.18
C LEU A 452 40.03 57.20 -24.32
N GLN A 453 40.11 55.97 -24.86
CA GLN A 453 38.99 55.06 -24.96
C GLN A 453 38.37 54.72 -23.61
N TYR A 454 39.19 54.33 -22.65
CA TYR A 454 38.69 53.98 -21.31
C TYR A 454 38.10 55.19 -20.55
N LEU A 455 38.76 56.34 -20.62
CA LEU A 455 38.28 57.56 -19.94
C LEU A 455 36.97 58.04 -20.56
N ASN A 456 36.78 58.00 -21.86
CA ASN A 456 35.53 58.34 -22.51
C ASN A 456 34.38 57.36 -22.17
N GLN A 457 34.69 56.11 -21.96
CA GLN A 457 33.69 55.13 -21.50
C GLN A 457 33.35 55.27 -20.02
N SER A 458 34.19 55.93 -19.23
CA SER A 458 33.98 56.17 -17.79
C SER A 458 33.10 57.36 -17.48
N ILE A 459 32.80 58.22 -18.45
CA ILE A 459 31.94 59.38 -18.32
C ILE A 459 30.48 58.97 -18.59
#